data_20ddbf2181a4597b98fbeed13239d453
#
_entry.id   20ddbf2181a4597b98fbeed13239d453
#
_cell.length_a   1.000
_cell.length_b   1.000
_cell.length_c   1.000
_cell.angle_alpha   90.00
_cell.angle_beta   90.00
_cell.angle_gamma   90.00
#
_symmetry.space_group_name_H-M   'P 1'
#
loop_
_entity.id
_entity.type
_entity.pdbx_description
1 polymer ?
#
loop_
_entity_poly.entity_id
_entity_poly.type
_entity_poly.pdbx_seq_one_letter_code
_entity_poly.pdbx_strand_id
1 'polypeptide(L)'
;MCIRDSMLMDEAFSALDPLIRSDMQKQLLSLQSELKKTIVFITHDLDESLRLGNHIAILNAGKLVQVGTPVDIVMNPADDYVAAFVKDVNRAKVLKAKVIMTDAKEGQPSGENRLKVHEDEFLEEFLPKIVLKDIVVEVVDSAGDIKGYITSKELQSSLVKS
;
A
#
# COMPACT_ATOMS: atom_id res chain seq x y z
N MET A 1 22.20 -21.80 12.72
CA MET A 1 21.16 -20.75 12.56
C MET A 1 19.84 -21.44 12.27
N CYS A 2 18.91 -21.48 13.20
CA CYS A 2 17.65 -22.23 13.03
C CYS A 2 16.64 -21.42 12.19
N ILE A 3 16.27 -21.96 11.03
CA ILE A 3 15.21 -21.44 10.13
C ILE A 3 13.81 -21.80 10.69
N ARG A 4 13.58 -21.72 12.00
CA ARG A 4 12.32 -22.24 12.59
C ARG A 4 11.28 -21.18 12.93
N ASP A 5 11.42 -19.99 12.37
CA ASP A 5 10.53 -18.87 12.73
C ASP A 5 9.65 -18.39 11.57
N SER A 6 9.37 -19.29 10.60
CA SER A 6 8.44 -19.03 9.52
C SER A 6 7.11 -19.76 9.76
N MET A 7 6.00 -19.07 9.52
CA MET A 7 4.66 -19.63 9.54
C MET A 7 4.12 -19.66 8.12
N LEU A 8 3.51 -20.77 7.72
CA LEU A 8 2.80 -20.92 6.47
C LEU A 8 1.30 -20.90 6.76
N MET A 9 0.57 -20.02 6.08
CA MET A 9 -0.88 -19.90 6.15
C MET A 9 -1.45 -20.06 4.74
N ASP A 10 -2.32 -21.02 4.56
CA ASP A 10 -2.97 -21.30 3.28
C ASP A 10 -4.46 -20.99 3.39
N GLU A 11 -4.90 -19.97 2.64
CA GLU A 11 -6.29 -19.47 2.60
C GLU A 11 -6.95 -19.28 3.98
N ALA A 12 -6.19 -18.80 4.96
CA ALA A 12 -6.59 -18.81 6.36
C ALA A 12 -7.88 -18.01 6.67
N PHE A 13 -8.26 -17.07 5.81
CA PHE A 13 -9.42 -16.21 6.00
C PHE A 13 -10.55 -16.44 4.99
N SER A 14 -10.41 -17.40 4.06
CA SER A 14 -11.34 -17.61 2.94
C SER A 14 -12.76 -17.96 3.40
N ALA A 15 -12.91 -18.66 4.52
CA ALA A 15 -14.19 -19.11 5.08
C ALA A 15 -14.86 -18.07 6.01
N LEU A 16 -14.24 -16.92 6.24
CA LEU A 16 -14.77 -15.89 7.15
C LEU A 16 -15.64 -14.88 6.40
N ASP A 17 -16.66 -14.37 7.09
CA ASP A 17 -17.41 -13.22 6.59
C ASP A 17 -16.55 -11.95 6.52
N PRO A 18 -16.90 -10.95 5.67
CA PRO A 18 -16.04 -9.80 5.41
C PRO A 18 -15.65 -8.98 6.65
N LEU A 19 -16.54 -8.88 7.65
CA LEU A 19 -16.30 -8.09 8.84
C LEU A 19 -15.27 -8.78 9.75
N ILE A 20 -15.51 -10.05 10.05
CA ILE A 20 -14.59 -10.87 10.87
C ILE A 20 -13.25 -11.01 10.17
N ARG A 21 -13.25 -11.21 8.84
CA ARG A 21 -12.02 -11.27 8.03
C ARG A 21 -11.16 -10.00 8.22
N SER A 22 -11.77 -8.83 8.11
CA SER A 22 -11.05 -7.55 8.29
C SER A 22 -10.43 -7.42 9.68
N ASP A 23 -11.13 -7.85 10.72
CA ASP A 23 -10.63 -7.78 12.09
C ASP A 23 -9.51 -8.79 12.35
N MET A 24 -9.62 -10.00 11.83
CA MET A 24 -8.57 -11.02 11.91
C MET A 24 -7.30 -10.60 11.17
N GLN A 25 -7.42 -9.96 10.01
CA GLN A 25 -6.30 -9.41 9.27
C GLN A 25 -5.56 -8.32 10.07
N LYS A 26 -6.30 -7.41 10.72
CA LYS A 26 -5.69 -6.38 11.59
C LYS A 26 -4.94 -7.02 12.77
N GLN A 27 -5.54 -8.04 13.40
CA GLN A 27 -4.91 -8.76 14.50
C GLN A 27 -3.63 -9.48 14.04
N LEU A 28 -3.65 -10.10 12.84
CA LEU A 28 -2.46 -10.74 12.28
C LEU A 28 -1.32 -9.74 12.06
N LEU A 29 -1.61 -8.55 11.51
CA LEU A 29 -0.62 -7.50 11.30
C LEU A 29 -0.04 -7.00 12.63
N SER A 30 -0.87 -6.80 13.66
CA SER A 30 -0.41 -6.43 14.99
C SER A 30 0.51 -7.49 15.58
N LEU A 31 0.09 -8.75 15.54
CA LEU A 31 0.86 -9.88 16.03
C LEU A 31 2.21 -10.04 15.30
N GLN A 32 2.20 -9.88 13.97
CA GLN A 32 3.41 -9.96 13.16
C GLN A 32 4.42 -8.85 13.52
N SER A 33 3.94 -7.63 13.78
CA SER A 33 4.77 -6.49 14.18
C SER A 33 5.46 -6.73 15.54
N GLU A 34 4.78 -7.41 16.46
CA GLU A 34 5.32 -7.77 17.79
C GLU A 34 6.32 -8.92 17.71
N LEU A 35 5.96 -9.99 17.01
CA LEU A 35 6.74 -11.23 16.96
C LEU A 35 7.89 -11.15 15.95
N LYS A 36 7.84 -10.25 14.97
CA LYS A 36 8.84 -10.08 13.88
C LYS A 36 9.16 -11.39 13.15
N LYS A 37 8.16 -12.28 13.01
CA LYS A 37 8.32 -13.56 12.33
C LYS A 37 8.01 -13.43 10.83
N THR A 38 8.64 -14.30 10.04
CA THR A 38 8.30 -14.42 8.64
C THR A 38 7.01 -15.24 8.50
N ILE A 39 6.01 -14.67 7.81
CA ILE A 39 4.77 -15.36 7.46
C ILE A 39 4.72 -15.50 5.95
N VAL A 40 4.54 -16.72 5.46
CA VAL A 40 4.19 -17.00 4.08
C VAL A 40 2.69 -17.20 4.03
N PHE A 41 1.99 -16.29 3.37
CA PHE A 41 0.54 -16.28 3.29
C PHE A 41 0.10 -16.58 1.85
N ILE A 42 -0.69 -17.64 1.67
CA ILE A 42 -1.24 -18.03 0.37
C ILE A 42 -2.71 -17.60 0.33
N THR A 43 -3.08 -16.89 -0.71
CA THR A 43 -4.46 -16.44 -0.96
C THR A 43 -4.70 -16.26 -2.46
N HIS A 44 -5.94 -16.39 -2.89
CA HIS A 44 -6.38 -16.00 -4.22
C HIS A 44 -7.00 -14.59 -4.25
N ASP A 45 -7.12 -13.94 -3.08
CA ASP A 45 -7.67 -12.60 -2.93
C ASP A 45 -6.53 -11.57 -3.04
N LEU A 46 -6.57 -10.77 -4.12
CA LEU A 46 -5.57 -9.74 -4.37
C LEU A 46 -5.59 -8.64 -3.30
N ASP A 47 -6.78 -8.17 -2.89
CA ASP A 47 -6.91 -7.13 -1.87
C ASP A 47 -6.29 -7.57 -0.54
N GLU A 48 -6.46 -8.86 -0.21
CA GLU A 48 -5.85 -9.46 0.96
C GLU A 48 -4.32 -9.47 0.86
N SER A 49 -3.76 -9.89 -0.29
CA SER A 49 -2.33 -9.90 -0.52
C SER A 49 -1.71 -8.50 -0.49
N LEU A 50 -2.39 -7.50 -1.08
CA LEU A 50 -1.97 -6.11 -1.07
C LEU A 50 -1.98 -5.48 0.33
N ARG A 51 -2.91 -5.93 1.18
CA ARG A 51 -3.05 -5.42 2.55
C ARG A 51 -2.07 -6.05 3.53
N LEU A 52 -1.85 -7.36 3.42
CA LEU A 52 -1.05 -8.13 4.39
C LEU A 52 0.42 -8.25 4.00
N GLY A 53 0.71 -8.30 2.69
CA GLY A 53 2.04 -8.62 2.18
C GLY A 53 3.00 -7.43 2.22
N ASN A 54 4.21 -7.63 2.75
CA ASN A 54 5.33 -6.73 2.49
C ASN A 54 5.92 -6.99 1.09
N HIS A 55 5.89 -8.24 0.65
CA HIS A 55 6.23 -8.69 -0.71
C HIS A 55 5.15 -9.65 -1.19
N ILE A 56 4.83 -9.56 -2.46
CA ILE A 56 3.81 -10.38 -3.12
C ILE A 56 4.49 -11.15 -4.25
N ALA A 57 4.20 -12.45 -4.32
CA ALA A 57 4.60 -13.31 -5.42
C ALA A 57 3.34 -13.73 -6.19
N ILE A 58 3.25 -13.34 -7.46
CA ILE A 58 2.14 -13.72 -8.35
C ILE A 58 2.52 -14.95 -9.14
N LEU A 59 1.67 -15.98 -9.06
CA LEU A 59 1.83 -17.22 -9.80
C LEU A 59 0.71 -17.35 -10.84
N ASN A 60 1.07 -17.82 -12.03
CA ASN A 60 0.13 -18.18 -13.08
C ASN A 60 0.48 -19.56 -13.62
N ALA A 61 -0.48 -20.48 -13.63
CA ALA A 61 -0.29 -21.87 -14.07
C ALA A 61 0.95 -22.55 -13.46
N GLY A 62 1.19 -22.34 -12.16
CA GLY A 62 2.33 -22.89 -11.42
C GLY A 62 3.68 -22.23 -11.69
N LYS A 63 3.72 -21.16 -12.48
CA LYS A 63 4.94 -20.38 -12.75
C LYS A 63 4.92 -19.08 -12.01
N LEU A 64 6.05 -18.67 -11.44
CA LEU A 64 6.23 -17.36 -10.84
C LEU A 64 6.28 -16.31 -11.96
N VAL A 65 5.36 -15.33 -11.91
CA VAL A 65 5.25 -14.27 -12.92
C VAL A 65 5.92 -12.99 -12.45
N GLN A 66 5.62 -12.57 -11.22
CA GLN A 66 6.19 -11.36 -10.65
C GLN A 66 6.36 -11.48 -9.13
N VAL A 67 7.43 -10.87 -8.61
CA VAL A 67 7.64 -10.65 -7.18
C VAL A 67 7.94 -9.17 -6.97
N GLY A 68 7.30 -8.55 -5.98
CA GLY A 68 7.54 -7.14 -5.65
C GLY A 68 6.76 -6.70 -4.42
N THR A 69 6.92 -5.44 -4.06
CA THR A 69 6.07 -4.81 -3.05
C THR A 69 4.64 -4.62 -3.60
N PRO A 70 3.62 -4.40 -2.74
CA PRO A 70 2.27 -4.05 -3.20
C PRO A 70 2.26 -2.91 -4.22
N VAL A 71 3.11 -1.90 -4.01
CA VAL A 71 3.26 -0.76 -4.93
C VAL A 71 3.81 -1.20 -6.27
N ASP A 72 4.88 -2.01 -6.29
CA ASP A 72 5.48 -2.51 -7.53
C ASP A 72 4.48 -3.31 -8.35
N ILE A 73 3.72 -4.18 -7.71
CA ILE A 73 2.70 -5.02 -8.38
C ILE A 73 1.62 -4.15 -9.04
N VAL A 74 1.16 -3.11 -8.36
CA VAL A 74 0.05 -2.26 -8.84
C VAL A 74 0.51 -1.21 -9.85
N MET A 75 1.71 -0.65 -9.67
CA MET A 75 2.20 0.45 -10.50
C MET A 75 3.02 -0.01 -11.69
N ASN A 76 3.72 -1.16 -11.58
CA ASN A 76 4.65 -1.68 -12.57
C ASN A 76 4.35 -3.17 -12.85
N PRO A 77 3.17 -3.52 -13.41
CA PRO A 77 2.84 -4.90 -13.73
C PRO A 77 3.82 -5.45 -14.78
N ALA A 78 4.32 -6.68 -14.56
CA ALA A 78 5.37 -7.28 -15.38
C ALA A 78 4.86 -7.72 -16.77
N ASP A 79 3.58 -8.04 -16.87
CA ASP A 79 2.96 -8.48 -18.12
C ASP A 79 1.45 -8.16 -18.15
N ASP A 80 0.80 -8.49 -19.26
CA ASP A 80 -0.64 -8.27 -19.47
C ASP A 80 -1.51 -9.07 -18.47
N TYR A 81 -1.02 -10.22 -18.00
CA TYR A 81 -1.74 -11.01 -17.00
C TYR A 81 -1.77 -10.28 -15.65
N VAL A 82 -0.63 -9.77 -15.18
CA VAL A 82 -0.58 -8.99 -13.94
C VAL A 82 -1.34 -7.69 -14.10
N ALA A 83 -1.21 -7.00 -15.25
CA ALA A 83 -1.95 -5.78 -15.53
C ALA A 83 -3.48 -5.99 -15.46
N ALA A 84 -3.97 -7.08 -16.03
CA ALA A 84 -5.39 -7.46 -15.95
C ALA A 84 -5.81 -7.80 -14.50
N PHE A 85 -4.93 -8.46 -13.75
CA PHE A 85 -5.18 -8.87 -12.37
C PHE A 85 -5.31 -7.68 -11.42
N VAL A 86 -4.50 -6.62 -11.64
CA VAL A 86 -4.53 -5.39 -10.80
C VAL A 86 -5.45 -4.29 -11.35
N LYS A 87 -6.14 -4.54 -12.46
CA LYS A 87 -6.92 -3.52 -13.19
C LYS A 87 -7.95 -2.80 -12.32
N ASP A 88 -8.63 -3.54 -11.45
CA ASP A 88 -9.73 -3.01 -10.63
C ASP A 88 -9.31 -2.64 -9.21
N VAL A 89 -8.01 -2.72 -8.91
CA VAL A 89 -7.47 -2.34 -7.60
C VAL A 89 -7.67 -0.84 -7.35
N ASN A 90 -8.21 -0.51 -6.19
CA ASN A 90 -8.23 0.85 -5.71
C ASN A 90 -6.82 1.28 -5.26
N ARG A 91 -6.10 1.99 -6.12
CA ARG A 91 -4.74 2.46 -5.85
C ARG A 91 -4.61 3.26 -4.56
N ALA A 92 -5.66 3.99 -4.16
CA ALA A 92 -5.64 4.77 -2.93
C ALA A 92 -5.48 3.92 -1.65
N LYS A 93 -5.83 2.63 -1.71
CA LYS A 93 -5.65 1.67 -0.62
C LYS A 93 -4.24 1.08 -0.53
N VAL A 94 -3.42 1.28 -1.56
CA VAL A 94 -2.08 0.70 -1.68
C VAL A 94 -1.00 1.77 -1.59
N LEU A 95 -1.28 2.96 -2.12
CA LEU A 95 -0.32 4.06 -2.18
C LEU A 95 -0.26 4.80 -0.84
N LYS A 96 0.95 4.87 -0.27
CA LYS A 96 1.25 5.67 0.92
C LYS A 96 1.75 7.06 0.50
N ALA A 97 1.60 8.04 1.39
CA ALA A 97 2.03 9.42 1.14
C ALA A 97 3.48 9.52 0.64
N LYS A 98 4.41 8.77 1.25
CA LYS A 98 5.83 8.74 0.85
C LYS A 98 6.10 8.24 -0.57
N VAL A 99 5.18 7.48 -1.17
CA VAL A 99 5.34 6.93 -2.52
C VAL A 99 5.02 7.96 -3.60
N ILE A 100 4.08 8.86 -3.31
CA ILE A 100 3.55 9.81 -4.28
C ILE A 100 4.02 11.25 -4.06
N MET A 101 4.70 11.54 -2.94
CA MET A 101 5.21 12.89 -2.64
C MET A 101 6.36 13.28 -3.56
N THR A 102 6.48 14.56 -3.82
CA THR A 102 7.70 15.20 -4.32
C THR A 102 8.63 15.50 -3.14
N ASP A 103 9.93 15.21 -3.27
CA ASP A 103 10.91 15.43 -2.19
C ASP A 103 10.94 16.92 -1.79
N ALA A 104 11.05 17.20 -0.50
CA ALA A 104 11.11 18.57 0.04
C ALA A 104 12.28 19.38 -0.52
N LYS A 105 13.34 18.71 -1.00
CA LYS A 105 14.50 19.36 -1.65
C LYS A 105 14.19 19.99 -3.01
N GLU A 106 13.12 19.54 -3.66
CA GLU A 106 12.70 20.09 -4.97
C GLU A 106 11.99 21.44 -4.84
N GLY A 107 11.72 21.88 -3.61
CA GLY A 107 11.10 23.15 -3.31
C GLY A 107 9.72 23.03 -2.68
N GLN A 108 9.30 24.07 -2.02
CA GLN A 108 8.02 24.13 -1.35
C GLN A 108 6.95 24.65 -2.33
N PRO A 109 5.87 23.89 -2.56
CA PRO A 109 4.80 24.35 -3.43
C PRO A 109 4.04 25.52 -2.80
N SER A 110 3.55 26.43 -3.66
CA SER A 110 2.70 27.56 -3.26
C SER A 110 1.31 27.06 -2.84
N GLY A 111 0.77 27.57 -1.75
CA GLY A 111 -0.57 27.25 -1.27
C GLY A 111 -0.75 27.72 0.18
N GLU A 112 -1.91 28.31 0.48
CA GLU A 112 -2.21 28.81 1.84
C GLU A 112 -2.74 27.69 2.75
N ASN A 113 -3.47 26.75 2.21
CA ASN A 113 -4.06 25.65 2.96
C ASN A 113 -3.10 24.48 3.00
N ARG A 114 -2.74 24.02 4.20
CA ARG A 114 -1.80 22.90 4.41
C ARG A 114 -2.43 21.84 5.29
N LEU A 115 -2.21 20.56 4.90
CA LEU A 115 -2.60 19.40 5.66
C LEU A 115 -1.33 18.57 5.96
N LYS A 116 -1.06 18.31 7.24
CA LYS A 116 0.02 17.39 7.62
C LYS A 116 -0.48 15.96 7.61
N VAL A 117 0.31 15.08 7.00
CA VAL A 117 0.02 13.66 6.84
C VAL A 117 1.30 12.87 7.12
N HIS A 118 1.19 11.76 7.84
CA HIS A 118 2.33 10.91 8.11
C HIS A 118 2.79 10.18 6.82
N GLU A 119 4.09 9.99 6.65
CA GLU A 119 4.66 9.37 5.44
C GLU A 119 4.13 7.97 5.14
N ASP A 120 3.71 7.22 6.17
CA ASP A 120 3.13 5.87 6.05
C ASP A 120 1.60 5.83 5.93
N GLU A 121 0.91 6.98 5.98
CA GLU A 121 -0.55 7.09 5.83
C GLU A 121 -0.96 6.77 4.40
N PHE A 122 -2.02 5.97 4.24
CA PHE A 122 -2.54 5.60 2.93
C PHE A 122 -3.32 6.75 2.28
N LEU A 123 -3.26 6.82 0.95
CA LEU A 123 -3.92 7.88 0.19
C LEU A 123 -5.42 7.93 0.46
N GLU A 124 -6.10 6.78 0.64
CA GLU A 124 -7.54 6.74 0.94
C GLU A 124 -7.93 7.47 2.24
N GLU A 125 -7.04 7.56 3.23
CA GLU A 125 -7.31 8.15 4.54
C GLU A 125 -7.33 9.68 4.48
N PHE A 126 -6.52 10.28 3.61
CA PHE A 126 -6.43 11.73 3.50
C PHE A 126 -7.00 12.31 2.20
N LEU A 127 -7.20 11.49 1.16
CA LEU A 127 -7.80 11.92 -0.11
C LEU A 127 -9.13 12.68 0.05
N PRO A 128 -10.09 12.24 0.89
CA PRO A 128 -11.36 12.97 1.08
C PRO A 128 -11.17 14.37 1.66
N LYS A 129 -10.08 14.61 2.39
CA LYS A 129 -9.77 15.90 3.00
C LYS A 129 -9.24 16.91 1.99
N ILE A 130 -8.69 16.44 0.85
CA ILE A 130 -8.00 17.25 -0.17
C ILE A 130 -8.93 17.62 -1.31
N VAL A 131 -9.81 16.71 -1.74
CA VAL A 131 -10.64 16.84 -2.96
C VAL A 131 -11.55 18.06 -2.95
N LEU A 132 -11.87 18.61 -1.77
CA LEU A 132 -12.78 19.74 -1.60
C LEU A 132 -12.11 21.11 -1.51
N LYS A 133 -10.76 21.17 -1.49
CA LYS A 133 -9.99 22.40 -1.32
C LYS A 133 -8.66 22.30 -2.04
N ASP A 134 -8.12 23.40 -2.51
CA ASP A 134 -6.75 23.49 -3.01
C ASP A 134 -5.78 23.43 -1.81
N ILE A 135 -5.45 22.21 -1.39
CA ILE A 135 -4.65 21.92 -0.20
C ILE A 135 -3.31 21.33 -0.62
N VAL A 136 -2.23 21.88 -0.11
CA VAL A 136 -0.89 21.27 -0.16
C VAL A 136 -0.75 20.32 1.03
N VAL A 137 -0.45 19.05 0.75
CA VAL A 137 -0.17 18.08 1.81
C VAL A 137 1.31 18.11 2.14
N GLU A 138 1.62 18.35 3.41
CA GLU A 138 2.96 18.23 3.97
C GLU A 138 3.15 16.82 4.52
N VAL A 139 4.02 16.04 3.88
CA VAL A 139 4.33 14.69 4.32
C VAL A 139 5.42 14.74 5.37
N VAL A 140 5.13 14.21 6.56
CA VAL A 140 6.02 14.27 7.71
C VAL A 140 6.41 12.86 8.18
N ASP A 141 7.61 12.73 8.74
CA ASP A 141 8.04 11.51 9.42
C ASP A 141 7.56 11.45 10.89
N SER A 142 7.96 10.39 11.59
CA SER A 142 7.61 10.19 13.02
C SER A 142 8.20 11.24 13.97
N ALA A 143 9.21 12.00 13.55
CA ALA A 143 9.78 13.13 14.29
C ALA A 143 9.04 14.44 14.00
N GLY A 144 8.17 14.47 12.98
CA GLY A 144 7.44 15.65 12.53
C GLY A 144 8.19 16.48 11.49
N ASP A 145 9.33 15.96 10.98
CA ASP A 145 10.10 16.62 9.94
C ASP A 145 9.47 16.44 8.56
N ILE A 146 9.39 17.51 7.78
CA ILE A 146 8.81 17.48 6.43
C ILE A 146 9.75 16.73 5.48
N LYS A 147 9.27 15.65 4.87
CA LYS A 147 9.97 14.83 3.87
C LYS A 147 9.61 15.22 2.45
N GLY A 148 8.40 15.69 2.22
CA GLY A 148 7.95 16.06 0.90
C GLY A 148 6.57 16.72 0.89
N TYR A 149 6.09 16.94 -0.33
CA TYR A 149 4.80 17.58 -0.58
C TYR A 149 3.98 16.80 -1.59
N ILE A 150 2.65 16.81 -1.42
CA ILE A 150 1.71 16.27 -2.40
C ILE A 150 0.77 17.39 -2.81
N THR A 151 0.69 17.66 -4.10
CA THR A 151 -0.24 18.61 -4.70
C THR A 151 -1.28 17.87 -5.56
N SER A 152 -2.23 18.60 -6.11
CA SER A 152 -3.22 18.05 -7.05
C SER A 152 -2.56 17.35 -8.25
N LYS A 153 -1.35 17.76 -8.65
CA LYS A 153 -0.60 17.16 -9.76
C LYS A 153 -0.13 15.73 -9.43
N GLU A 154 0.50 15.54 -8.27
CA GLU A 154 0.95 14.23 -7.80
C GLU A 154 -0.23 13.28 -7.60
N LEU A 155 -1.33 13.78 -7.05
CA LEU A 155 -2.57 13.00 -6.88
C LEU A 155 -3.12 12.53 -8.22
N GLN A 156 -3.24 13.42 -9.20
CA GLN A 156 -3.75 13.06 -10.53
C GLN A 156 -2.86 12.00 -11.19
N SER A 157 -1.53 12.20 -11.17
CA SER A 157 -0.59 11.25 -11.79
C SER A 157 -0.61 9.88 -11.13
N SER A 158 -0.86 9.79 -9.82
CA SER A 158 -0.89 8.52 -9.09
C SER A 158 -2.21 7.75 -9.24
N LEU A 159 -3.32 8.45 -9.46
CA LEU A 159 -4.66 7.85 -9.57
C LEU A 159 -5.05 7.53 -11.03
N VAL A 160 -4.53 8.27 -12.01
CA VAL A 160 -4.82 8.03 -13.43
C VAL A 160 -4.04 6.80 -13.89
N LYS A 161 -4.75 5.84 -14.49
CA LYS A 161 -4.14 4.67 -15.16
C LYS A 161 -3.48 5.16 -16.45
N SER A 162 -2.20 4.89 -16.61
CA SER A 162 -1.49 5.01 -17.89
C SER A 162 -1.95 3.90 -18.82
#